data_7dfec76a366dea6c49731c2c6ae4a728
#
_entry.id   7dfec76a366dea6c49731c2c6ae4a728
#
_cell.length_a   1.000
_cell.length_b   1.000
_cell.length_c   1.000
_cell.angle_alpha   90.00
_cell.angle_beta   90.00
_cell.angle_gamma   90.00
#
_symmetry.space_group_name_H-M   'P 1'
#
loop_
_entity.id
_entity.type
_entity.pdbx_description
1 polymer ?
#
loop_
_entity_poly.entity_id
_entity_poly.type
_entity_poly.pdbx_seq_one_letter_code
_entity_poly.pdbx_strand_id
1 'polypeptide(L)'
;RDMPAVPATSGLSENLAWGEISPRRIWHETLTRADLSSTTSTGAEKFLSELGWREFAWHLMTHHPTLAQQNWRKGWDGFPWQSDNEDAERWRRALTGEQMVDAGLREMYVTGRMHNRVRMLVASYLTKHLLTDWRVGLRWFEDCLTDWDPAANALGWQWVAGSGPDAAPYFRIFNPATQAERFDPGGIYRRRYLDAREAPARAYFDAVPLSWALSPDGRQPRPLIDLTKGRARALAAYEQARSGR
;
A
#
# COMPACT_ATOMS: atom_id res chain seq x y z
N ARG A 1 -12.23 -6.02 -9.01
CA ARG A 1 -10.84 -5.83 -8.60
C ARG A 1 -10.71 -4.97 -7.33
N ASP A 2 -11.71 -4.25 -6.89
CA ASP A 2 -11.62 -3.36 -5.71
C ASP A 2 -11.79 -4.07 -4.36
N MET A 3 -12.32 -5.28 -4.39
CA MET A 3 -12.59 -6.10 -3.18
C MET A 3 -11.40 -7.00 -2.87
N PRO A 4 -10.63 -6.77 -1.79
CA PRO A 4 -9.43 -7.55 -1.49
C PRO A 4 -9.70 -9.03 -1.14
N ALA A 5 -10.92 -9.35 -0.71
CA ALA A 5 -11.31 -10.73 -0.46
C ALA A 5 -11.53 -11.57 -1.73
N VAL A 6 -11.64 -10.91 -2.90
CA VAL A 6 -12.00 -11.57 -4.18
C VAL A 6 -10.76 -11.66 -5.09
N PRO A 7 -10.39 -12.85 -5.58
CA PRO A 7 -9.28 -13.00 -6.53
C PRO A 7 -9.69 -12.50 -7.92
N ALA A 8 -9.59 -11.19 -8.13
CA ALA A 8 -10.03 -10.51 -9.35
C ALA A 8 -8.91 -9.68 -10.01
N THR A 9 -7.67 -10.04 -9.77
CA THR A 9 -6.46 -9.46 -10.39
C THR A 9 -5.74 -10.52 -11.20
N SER A 10 -4.84 -10.09 -12.11
CA SER A 10 -4.10 -11.02 -12.97
C SER A 10 -3.08 -11.90 -12.22
N GLY A 11 -2.61 -11.43 -11.05
CA GLY A 11 -1.54 -12.11 -10.31
C GLY A 11 -0.17 -12.09 -11.01
N LEU A 12 0.04 -11.22 -12.00
CA LEU A 12 1.26 -11.18 -12.82
C LEU A 12 2.33 -10.20 -12.28
N SER A 13 2.10 -9.54 -11.16
CA SER A 13 3.02 -8.52 -10.64
C SER A 13 4.40 -9.08 -10.30
N GLU A 14 4.47 -10.27 -9.72
CA GLU A 14 5.73 -10.96 -9.43
C GLU A 14 6.49 -11.34 -10.71
N ASN A 15 5.79 -11.96 -11.67
CA ASN A 15 6.39 -12.34 -12.95
C ASN A 15 6.92 -11.13 -13.73
N LEU A 16 6.23 -9.99 -13.61
CA LEU A 16 6.68 -8.71 -14.18
C LEU A 16 7.88 -8.13 -13.44
N ALA A 17 7.89 -8.18 -12.10
CA ALA A 17 8.99 -7.67 -11.29
C ALA A 17 10.29 -8.45 -11.55
N TRP A 18 10.20 -9.77 -11.66
CA TRP A 18 11.34 -10.65 -11.93
C TRP A 18 11.70 -10.82 -13.41
N GLY A 19 10.93 -10.21 -14.33
CA GLY A 19 11.20 -10.27 -15.77
C GLY A 19 10.88 -11.62 -16.42
N GLU A 20 10.10 -12.47 -15.78
CA GLU A 20 9.67 -13.76 -16.33
C GLU A 20 8.71 -13.61 -17.52
N ILE A 21 7.99 -12.48 -17.55
CA ILE A 21 7.14 -12.09 -18.67
C ILE A 21 7.33 -10.60 -18.99
N SER A 22 7.41 -10.27 -20.28
CA SER A 22 7.56 -8.88 -20.68
C SER A 22 6.22 -8.14 -20.71
N PRO A 23 6.17 -6.86 -20.31
CA PRO A 23 4.97 -6.04 -20.41
C PRO A 23 4.48 -5.92 -21.84
N ARG A 24 5.38 -5.91 -22.82
CA ARG A 24 5.05 -5.87 -24.25
C ARG A 24 4.23 -7.11 -24.68
N ARG A 25 4.62 -8.30 -24.23
CA ARG A 25 3.87 -9.53 -24.51
C ARG A 25 2.47 -9.48 -23.90
N ILE A 26 2.37 -9.08 -22.65
CA ILE A 26 1.07 -8.92 -21.95
C ILE A 26 0.18 -7.93 -22.71
N TRP A 27 0.74 -6.82 -23.17
CA TRP A 27 0.02 -5.80 -23.94
C TRP A 27 -0.60 -6.41 -25.21
N HIS A 28 0.17 -7.06 -26.03
CA HIS A 28 -0.31 -7.66 -27.28
C HIS A 28 -1.33 -8.78 -27.07
N GLU A 29 -1.08 -9.68 -26.12
CA GLU A 29 -2.02 -10.75 -25.78
C GLU A 29 -3.36 -10.19 -25.25
N THR A 30 -3.31 -9.11 -24.49
CA THR A 30 -4.52 -8.47 -23.97
C THR A 30 -5.33 -7.83 -25.08
N LEU A 31 -4.69 -7.11 -26.01
CA LEU A 31 -5.39 -6.51 -27.16
C LEU A 31 -6.03 -7.58 -28.03
N THR A 32 -5.30 -8.64 -28.38
CA THR A 32 -5.82 -9.75 -29.19
C THR A 32 -7.06 -10.39 -28.56
N ARG A 33 -7.10 -10.52 -27.24
CA ARG A 33 -8.22 -11.13 -26.52
C ARG A 33 -9.37 -10.16 -26.30
N ALA A 34 -9.11 -8.87 -26.15
CA ALA A 34 -10.14 -7.84 -26.00
C ALA A 34 -11.02 -7.72 -27.24
N ASP A 35 -10.46 -7.91 -28.42
CA ASP A 35 -11.19 -7.84 -29.70
C ASP A 35 -12.22 -8.98 -29.88
N LEU A 36 -12.18 -10.00 -29.02
CA LEU A 36 -13.07 -11.16 -29.10
C LEU A 36 -14.43 -10.99 -28.41
N SER A 37 -14.61 -9.96 -27.54
CA SER A 37 -15.92 -9.70 -26.93
C SER A 37 -16.01 -8.28 -26.31
N SER A 38 -17.17 -7.65 -26.41
CA SER A 38 -17.44 -6.32 -25.87
C SER A 38 -17.37 -6.26 -24.33
N THR A 39 -17.63 -7.37 -23.63
CA THR A 39 -17.58 -7.47 -22.17
C THR A 39 -16.15 -7.53 -21.64
N THR A 40 -15.19 -7.98 -22.43
CA THR A 40 -13.77 -8.01 -22.05
C THR A 40 -13.07 -6.67 -22.26
N SER A 41 -13.61 -5.80 -23.11
CA SER A 41 -13.00 -4.51 -23.48
C SER A 41 -12.71 -3.60 -22.29
N THR A 42 -13.69 -3.32 -21.42
CA THR A 42 -13.51 -2.45 -20.25
C THR A 42 -12.49 -3.00 -19.24
N GLY A 43 -12.49 -4.33 -19.05
CA GLY A 43 -11.51 -5.00 -18.19
C GLY A 43 -10.09 -4.94 -18.77
N ALA A 44 -9.97 -5.12 -20.07
CA ALA A 44 -8.71 -5.05 -20.81
C ALA A 44 -8.13 -3.62 -20.80
N GLU A 45 -8.93 -2.60 -21.08
CA GLU A 45 -8.49 -1.20 -21.00
C GLU A 45 -7.95 -0.85 -19.62
N LYS A 46 -8.68 -1.27 -18.57
CA LYS A 46 -8.22 -1.02 -17.19
C LYS A 46 -6.94 -1.78 -16.87
N PHE A 47 -6.81 -3.02 -17.32
CA PHE A 47 -5.60 -3.81 -17.14
C PHE A 47 -4.40 -3.19 -17.87
N LEU A 48 -4.57 -2.77 -19.11
CA LEU A 48 -3.52 -2.08 -19.89
C LEU A 48 -3.15 -0.73 -19.27
N SER A 49 -4.11 0.00 -18.71
CA SER A 49 -3.84 1.23 -17.97
C SER A 49 -2.92 0.97 -16.74
N GLU A 50 -3.14 -0.11 -15.98
CA GLU A 50 -2.27 -0.46 -14.86
C GLU A 50 -0.86 -0.87 -15.32
N LEU A 51 -0.77 -1.57 -16.45
CA LEU A 51 0.51 -1.88 -17.08
C LEU A 51 1.24 -0.60 -17.53
N GLY A 52 0.50 0.35 -18.12
CA GLY A 52 1.02 1.68 -18.49
C GLY A 52 1.55 2.46 -17.29
N TRP A 53 0.91 2.40 -16.13
CA TRP A 53 1.42 3.02 -14.89
C TRP A 53 2.76 2.44 -14.45
N ARG A 54 2.96 1.13 -14.59
CA ARG A 54 4.24 0.48 -14.31
C ARG A 54 5.34 1.00 -15.24
N GLU A 55 5.08 1.05 -16.54
CA GLU A 55 6.05 1.57 -17.53
C GLU A 55 6.35 3.05 -17.30
N PHE A 56 5.34 3.83 -16.93
CA PHE A 56 5.52 5.23 -16.55
C PHE A 56 6.40 5.39 -15.31
N ALA A 57 6.26 4.54 -14.31
CA ALA A 57 7.12 4.54 -13.13
C ALA A 57 8.58 4.28 -13.50
N TRP A 58 8.85 3.33 -14.37
CA TRP A 58 10.19 3.04 -14.88
C TRP A 58 10.76 4.17 -15.74
N HIS A 59 9.92 4.79 -16.57
CA HIS A 59 10.31 6.00 -17.30
C HIS A 59 10.74 7.11 -16.35
N LEU A 60 9.97 7.36 -15.31
CA LEU A 60 10.34 8.37 -14.29
C LEU A 60 11.65 8.02 -13.59
N MET A 61 11.82 6.76 -13.16
CA MET A 61 13.03 6.35 -12.44
C MET A 61 14.29 6.41 -13.32
N THR A 62 14.17 6.12 -14.61
CA THR A 62 15.27 6.26 -15.56
C THR A 62 15.77 7.70 -15.65
N HIS A 63 14.87 8.68 -15.65
CA HIS A 63 15.22 10.10 -15.71
C HIS A 63 15.48 10.73 -14.33
N HIS A 64 15.01 10.08 -13.26
CA HIS A 64 15.16 10.52 -11.88
C HIS A 64 15.57 9.34 -10.99
N PRO A 65 16.84 8.91 -11.05
CA PRO A 65 17.32 7.72 -10.32
C PRO A 65 17.16 7.80 -8.80
N THR A 66 17.00 9.00 -8.25
CA THR A 66 16.78 9.25 -6.82
C THR A 66 15.30 9.19 -6.39
N LEU A 67 14.40 8.74 -7.27
CA LEU A 67 12.96 8.72 -7.02
C LEU A 67 12.58 7.96 -5.73
N ALA A 68 13.31 6.91 -5.38
CA ALA A 68 13.08 6.15 -4.14
C ALA A 68 13.64 6.84 -2.88
N GLN A 69 14.43 7.89 -3.03
CA GLN A 69 15.18 8.52 -1.93
C GLN A 69 14.77 9.98 -1.69
N GLN A 70 14.33 10.68 -2.72
CA GLN A 70 14.03 12.12 -2.68
C GLN A 70 12.57 12.37 -3.07
N ASN A 71 11.97 13.41 -2.48
CA ASN A 71 10.66 13.84 -2.91
C ASN A 71 10.72 14.36 -4.35
N TRP A 72 9.80 13.91 -5.19
CA TRP A 72 9.66 14.46 -6.54
C TRP A 72 9.43 15.97 -6.49
N ARG A 73 8.47 16.39 -5.67
CA ARG A 73 8.19 17.81 -5.43
C ARG A 73 9.06 18.31 -4.29
N LYS A 74 10.09 19.10 -4.61
CA LYS A 74 11.05 19.65 -3.62
C LYS A 74 10.41 20.44 -2.48
N GLY A 75 9.26 21.04 -2.70
CA GLY A 75 8.49 21.67 -1.64
C GLY A 75 8.07 20.72 -0.49
N TRP A 76 8.27 19.41 -0.62
CA TRP A 76 8.02 18.44 0.44
C TRP A 76 9.26 18.09 1.27
N ASP A 77 10.43 18.62 0.93
CA ASP A 77 11.67 18.32 1.66
C ASP A 77 11.63 18.85 3.10
N GLY A 78 10.94 19.97 3.33
CA GLY A 78 10.70 20.53 4.66
C GLY A 78 9.38 20.10 5.32
N PHE A 79 8.67 19.09 4.79
CA PHE A 79 7.43 18.63 5.40
C PHE A 79 7.73 17.90 6.73
N PRO A 80 6.98 18.16 7.84
CA PRO A 80 7.30 17.68 9.17
C PRO A 80 6.89 16.22 9.40
N TRP A 81 7.35 15.31 8.52
CA TRP A 81 7.22 13.88 8.79
C TRP A 81 8.08 13.48 9.99
N GLN A 82 7.55 12.55 10.75
CA GLN A 82 8.32 11.87 11.79
C GLN A 82 9.27 10.86 11.16
N SER A 83 10.44 10.70 11.77
CA SER A 83 11.36 9.62 11.43
C SER A 83 10.79 8.25 11.83
N ASP A 84 11.57 7.21 11.61
CA ASP A 84 11.29 5.87 12.12
C ASP A 84 11.20 5.90 13.65
N ASN A 85 10.07 5.42 14.18
CA ASN A 85 9.72 5.54 15.60
C ASN A 85 8.89 4.32 16.08
N GLU A 86 8.45 4.33 17.33
CA GLU A 86 7.68 3.25 17.91
C GLU A 86 6.33 3.03 17.21
N ASP A 87 5.65 4.08 16.75
CA ASP A 87 4.39 3.94 16.00
C ASP A 87 4.63 3.26 14.65
N ALA A 88 5.74 3.58 13.96
CA ALA A 88 6.15 2.90 12.75
C ALA A 88 6.49 1.43 12.99
N GLU A 89 7.15 1.12 14.12
CA GLU A 89 7.43 -0.26 14.50
C GLU A 89 6.14 -1.04 14.80
N ARG A 90 5.20 -0.45 15.51
CA ARG A 90 3.89 -1.06 15.75
C ARG A 90 3.12 -1.26 14.45
N TRP A 91 3.22 -0.33 13.50
CA TRP A 91 2.66 -0.49 12.17
C TRP A 91 3.30 -1.69 11.44
N ARG A 92 4.63 -1.82 11.41
CA ARG A 92 5.31 -2.99 10.80
C ARG A 92 4.82 -4.32 11.39
N ARG A 93 4.59 -4.35 12.69
CA ARG A 93 4.09 -5.53 13.42
C ARG A 93 2.58 -5.73 13.34
N ALA A 94 1.86 -5.03 12.46
CA ALA A 94 0.41 -5.10 12.35
C ALA A 94 -0.31 -4.96 13.70
N LEU A 95 0.11 -3.97 14.49
CA LEU A 95 -0.39 -3.63 15.82
C LEU A 95 -0.95 -2.20 15.87
N THR A 96 -1.54 -1.73 14.76
CA THR A 96 -2.09 -0.38 14.68
C THR A 96 -3.44 -0.24 15.39
N GLY A 97 -4.16 -1.34 15.58
CA GLY A 97 -5.54 -1.37 16.07
C GLY A 97 -6.58 -1.05 15.00
N GLU A 98 -6.15 -0.75 13.77
CA GLU A 98 -7.01 -0.55 12.61
C GLU A 98 -7.09 -1.83 11.79
N GLN A 99 -8.21 -2.56 11.93
CA GLN A 99 -8.34 -3.93 11.41
C GLN A 99 -7.96 -4.09 9.94
N MET A 100 -8.35 -3.15 9.07
CA MET A 100 -8.06 -3.26 7.64
C MET A 100 -6.57 -3.02 7.34
N VAL A 101 -5.90 -2.18 8.13
CA VAL A 101 -4.47 -1.92 8.05
C VAL A 101 -3.69 -3.14 8.55
N ASP A 102 -4.05 -3.64 9.74
CA ASP A 102 -3.38 -4.79 10.35
C ASP A 102 -3.55 -6.07 9.51
N ALA A 103 -4.74 -6.29 8.93
CA ALA A 103 -4.97 -7.41 8.02
C ALA A 103 -4.06 -7.35 6.78
N GLY A 104 -3.89 -6.15 6.20
CA GLY A 104 -3.02 -5.95 5.06
C GLY A 104 -1.55 -6.18 5.36
N LEU A 105 -1.07 -5.70 6.50
CA LEU A 105 0.31 -5.90 6.92
C LEU A 105 0.60 -7.37 7.23
N ARG A 106 -0.37 -8.11 7.82
CA ARG A 106 -0.24 -9.56 8.03
C ARG A 106 -0.28 -10.33 6.72
N GLU A 107 -1.18 -9.97 5.77
CA GLU A 107 -1.18 -10.55 4.43
C GLU A 107 0.20 -10.43 3.80
N MET A 108 0.75 -9.22 3.77
CA MET A 108 2.05 -8.94 3.19
C MET A 108 3.15 -9.78 3.82
N TYR A 109 3.20 -9.83 5.14
CA TYR A 109 4.24 -10.53 5.88
C TYR A 109 4.24 -12.05 5.62
N VAL A 110 3.05 -12.66 5.52
CA VAL A 110 2.90 -14.11 5.34
C VAL A 110 3.01 -14.54 3.90
N THR A 111 2.49 -13.72 2.96
CA THR A 111 2.35 -14.13 1.55
C THR A 111 3.32 -13.43 0.61
N GLY A 112 4.00 -12.39 1.06
CA GLY A 112 4.75 -11.48 0.18
C GLY A 112 3.86 -10.64 -0.75
N ARG A 113 2.53 -10.66 -0.55
CA ARG A 113 1.56 -9.98 -1.41
C ARG A 113 0.68 -9.05 -0.61
N MET A 114 0.15 -8.04 -1.27
CA MET A 114 -0.89 -7.17 -0.70
C MET A 114 -1.72 -6.60 -1.85
N HIS A 115 -3.05 -6.69 -1.72
CA HIS A 115 -3.97 -6.10 -2.68
C HIS A 115 -3.76 -4.59 -2.82
N ASN A 116 -3.75 -4.05 -4.07
CA ASN A 116 -3.42 -2.63 -4.33
C ASN A 116 -4.24 -1.64 -3.48
N ARG A 117 -5.55 -1.88 -3.31
CA ARG A 117 -6.40 -1.03 -2.47
C ARG A 117 -5.91 -0.98 -1.03
N VAL A 118 -5.44 -2.10 -0.52
CA VAL A 118 -4.92 -2.22 0.84
C VAL A 118 -3.55 -1.55 0.96
N ARG A 119 -2.68 -1.65 -0.05
CA ARG A 119 -1.40 -0.90 -0.11
C ARG A 119 -1.63 0.59 0.05
N MET A 120 -2.60 1.15 -0.69
CA MET A 120 -2.94 2.57 -0.59
C MET A 120 -3.42 2.96 0.81
N LEU A 121 -4.24 2.11 1.45
CA LEU A 121 -4.76 2.36 2.80
C LEU A 121 -3.65 2.28 3.85
N VAL A 122 -2.85 1.23 3.81
CA VAL A 122 -1.73 0.99 4.72
C VAL A 122 -0.69 2.13 4.64
N ALA A 123 -0.37 2.56 3.42
CA ALA A 123 0.54 3.68 3.19
C ALA A 123 -0.06 5.03 3.64
N SER A 124 -1.36 5.25 3.39
CA SER A 124 -2.06 6.45 3.87
C SER A 124 -2.13 6.51 5.39
N TYR A 125 -2.32 5.39 6.06
CA TYR A 125 -2.34 5.36 7.51
C TYR A 125 -0.97 5.76 8.07
N LEU A 126 0.12 5.18 7.58
CA LEU A 126 1.47 5.52 7.99
C LEU A 126 1.80 7.00 7.76
N THR A 127 1.60 7.48 6.52
CA THR A 127 2.06 8.82 6.12
C THR A 127 1.16 9.96 6.57
N LYS A 128 -0.13 9.70 6.82
CA LYS A 128 -1.12 10.72 7.18
C LYS A 128 -1.52 10.63 8.65
N HIS A 129 -2.03 9.49 9.10
CA HIS A 129 -2.47 9.36 10.50
C HIS A 129 -1.28 9.33 11.47
N LEU A 130 -0.20 8.63 11.14
CA LEU A 130 1.01 8.56 11.96
C LEU A 130 2.02 9.67 11.62
N LEU A 131 1.89 10.37 10.50
CA LEU A 131 2.84 11.36 9.99
C LEU A 131 4.26 10.82 9.81
N THR A 132 4.43 9.53 9.63
CA THR A 132 5.73 8.92 9.42
C THR A 132 6.20 9.13 7.97
N ASP A 133 7.49 9.36 7.79
CA ASP A 133 8.11 9.51 6.47
C ASP A 133 7.82 8.28 5.58
N TRP A 134 7.39 8.53 4.37
CA TRP A 134 7.01 7.50 3.41
C TRP A 134 8.15 6.51 3.10
N ARG A 135 9.41 6.93 3.24
CA ARG A 135 10.58 6.08 3.01
C ARG A 135 10.69 4.96 4.03
N VAL A 136 10.14 5.14 5.23
CA VAL A 136 10.07 4.08 6.26
C VAL A 136 9.19 2.93 5.77
N GLY A 137 8.02 3.26 5.22
CA GLY A 137 7.11 2.27 4.67
C GLY A 137 7.61 1.66 3.37
N LEU A 138 8.25 2.46 2.51
CA LEU A 138 8.85 1.97 1.26
C LEU A 138 9.87 0.86 1.52
N ARG A 139 10.78 1.05 2.50
CA ARG A 139 11.76 0.02 2.89
C ARG A 139 11.08 -1.25 3.43
N TRP A 140 10.03 -1.09 4.22
CA TRP A 140 9.30 -2.26 4.72
C TRP A 140 8.60 -3.05 3.61
N PHE A 141 8.09 -2.36 2.58
CA PHE A 141 7.56 -3.03 1.40
C PHE A 141 8.65 -3.73 0.59
N GLU A 142 9.83 -3.14 0.49
CA GLU A 142 11.01 -3.76 -0.12
C GLU A 142 11.40 -5.06 0.57
N ASP A 143 11.39 -5.08 1.89
CA ASP A 143 11.74 -6.26 2.69
C ASP A 143 10.70 -7.39 2.59
N CYS A 144 9.42 -7.06 2.37
CA CYS A 144 8.33 -8.03 2.50
C CYS A 144 7.70 -8.47 1.18
N LEU A 145 7.69 -7.62 0.14
CA LEU A 145 6.93 -7.88 -1.08
C LEU A 145 7.71 -8.74 -2.08
N THR A 146 7.10 -9.85 -2.52
CA THR A 146 7.66 -10.71 -3.58
C THR A 146 7.55 -10.08 -4.98
N ASP A 147 6.60 -9.17 -5.17
CA ASP A 147 6.42 -8.37 -6.38
C ASP A 147 7.06 -6.98 -6.29
N TRP A 148 8.03 -6.80 -5.37
CA TRP A 148 8.66 -5.50 -5.20
C TRP A 148 9.33 -5.02 -6.49
N ASP A 149 8.96 -3.81 -6.91
CA ASP A 149 9.47 -3.11 -8.09
C ASP A 149 9.90 -1.72 -7.63
N PRO A 150 11.18 -1.33 -7.72
CA PRO A 150 11.68 -0.09 -7.16
C PRO A 150 10.97 1.14 -7.71
N ALA A 151 10.64 1.14 -8.99
CA ALA A 151 10.01 2.27 -9.65
C ALA A 151 8.53 2.40 -9.25
N ALA A 152 7.78 1.29 -9.34
CA ALA A 152 6.36 1.27 -8.99
C ALA A 152 6.14 1.55 -7.50
N ASN A 153 6.98 1.02 -6.61
CA ASN A 153 6.89 1.31 -5.17
C ASN A 153 7.21 2.77 -4.86
N ALA A 154 8.30 3.32 -5.41
CA ALA A 154 8.65 4.71 -5.19
C ALA A 154 7.54 5.66 -5.67
N LEU A 155 6.98 5.41 -6.86
CA LEU A 155 5.85 6.20 -7.38
C LEU A 155 4.61 6.04 -6.50
N GLY A 156 4.25 4.81 -6.11
CA GLY A 156 3.07 4.53 -5.30
C GLY A 156 3.12 5.16 -3.91
N TRP A 157 4.25 5.07 -3.22
CA TRP A 157 4.46 5.71 -1.92
C TRP A 157 4.39 7.23 -2.01
N GLN A 158 5.04 7.83 -3.00
CA GLN A 158 4.98 9.27 -3.20
C GLN A 158 3.60 9.75 -3.68
N TRP A 159 2.87 8.91 -4.43
CA TRP A 159 1.47 9.20 -4.77
C TRP A 159 0.61 9.33 -3.52
N VAL A 160 0.71 8.38 -2.59
CA VAL A 160 -0.03 8.43 -1.32
C VAL A 160 0.46 9.58 -0.44
N ALA A 161 1.76 9.76 -0.28
CA ALA A 161 2.35 10.81 0.53
C ALA A 161 1.99 12.23 0.05
N GLY A 162 1.75 12.41 -1.24
CA GLY A 162 1.45 13.70 -1.86
C GLY A 162 2.66 14.37 -2.51
N SER A 163 3.83 13.76 -2.42
CA SER A 163 5.10 14.31 -2.92
C SER A 163 5.43 13.93 -4.38
N GLY A 164 4.67 13.00 -4.98
CA GLY A 164 4.91 12.47 -6.32
C GLY A 164 4.45 13.37 -7.46
N PRO A 165 4.78 13.02 -8.73
CA PRO A 165 4.43 13.81 -9.91
C PRO A 165 2.91 13.87 -10.15
N ASP A 166 2.22 12.75 -10.02
CA ASP A 166 0.77 12.60 -10.15
C ASP A 166 0.13 12.26 -8.79
N ALA A 167 0.65 12.87 -7.73
CA ALA A 167 0.25 12.56 -6.38
C ALA A 167 -1.22 12.88 -6.12
N ALA A 168 -1.86 12.01 -5.33
CA ALA A 168 -3.17 12.31 -4.77
C ALA A 168 -3.12 13.62 -3.96
N PRO A 169 -4.16 14.45 -4.01
CA PRO A 169 -4.23 15.62 -3.15
C PRO A 169 -3.98 15.24 -1.69
N TYR A 170 -3.13 15.99 -1.00
CA TYR A 170 -2.72 15.62 0.37
C TYR A 170 -3.90 15.47 1.33
N PHE A 171 -4.93 16.28 1.20
CA PHE A 171 -6.14 16.20 2.01
C PHE A 171 -6.98 14.93 1.76
N ARG A 172 -6.66 14.12 0.75
CA ARG A 172 -7.25 12.80 0.52
C ARG A 172 -6.64 11.80 1.49
N ILE A 173 -7.15 11.80 2.72
CA ILE A 173 -6.74 10.91 3.80
C ILE A 173 -7.75 9.77 3.86
N PHE A 174 -7.29 8.53 3.63
CA PHE A 174 -8.18 7.38 3.71
C PHE A 174 -8.53 7.08 5.17
N ASN A 175 -9.82 6.91 5.43
CA ASN A 175 -10.31 6.48 6.74
C ASN A 175 -10.41 4.94 6.71
N PRO A 176 -9.67 4.20 7.55
CA PRO A 176 -9.67 2.73 7.56
C PRO A 176 -11.05 2.11 7.77
N ALA A 177 -11.89 2.68 8.62
CA ALA A 177 -13.23 2.17 8.89
C ALA A 177 -14.12 2.30 7.65
N THR A 178 -14.19 3.47 7.03
CA THR A 178 -14.97 3.68 5.80
C THR A 178 -14.46 2.84 4.62
N GLN A 179 -13.13 2.64 4.54
CA GLN A 179 -12.57 1.74 3.52
C GLN A 179 -12.96 0.28 3.77
N ALA A 180 -12.99 -0.16 5.03
CA ALA A 180 -13.44 -1.50 5.40
C ALA A 180 -14.93 -1.71 5.07
N GLU A 181 -15.79 -0.76 5.41
CA GLU A 181 -17.22 -0.81 5.08
C GLU A 181 -17.46 -0.93 3.57
N ARG A 182 -16.69 -0.20 2.77
CA ARG A 182 -16.86 -0.14 1.32
C ARG A 182 -16.28 -1.36 0.59
N PHE A 183 -15.10 -1.84 0.99
CA PHE A 183 -14.33 -2.83 0.23
C PHE A 183 -14.20 -4.20 0.91
N ASP A 184 -14.66 -4.32 2.14
CA ASP A 184 -14.76 -5.58 2.89
C ASP A 184 -16.00 -5.56 3.82
N PRO A 185 -17.22 -5.27 3.30
CA PRO A 185 -18.42 -5.08 4.12
C PRO A 185 -18.76 -6.31 4.97
N GLY A 186 -18.50 -7.51 4.44
CA GLY A 186 -18.68 -8.76 5.16
C GLY A 186 -17.53 -9.14 6.10
N GLY A 187 -16.44 -8.36 6.17
CA GLY A 187 -15.28 -8.65 7.00
C GLY A 187 -14.51 -9.92 6.60
N ILE A 188 -14.69 -10.42 5.37
CA ILE A 188 -14.07 -11.67 4.89
C ILE A 188 -12.55 -11.54 4.84
N TYR A 189 -12.06 -10.43 4.30
CA TYR A 189 -10.62 -10.16 4.21
C TYR A 189 -10.00 -9.98 5.60
N ARG A 190 -10.62 -9.17 6.45
CA ARG A 190 -10.15 -8.94 7.82
C ARG A 190 -10.13 -10.22 8.64
N ARG A 191 -11.20 -11.04 8.60
CA ARG A 191 -11.21 -12.35 9.30
C ARG A 191 -10.09 -13.25 8.83
N ARG A 192 -9.88 -13.37 7.52
CA ARG A 192 -8.83 -14.24 6.95
C ARG A 192 -7.45 -14.02 7.59
N TYR A 193 -7.10 -12.77 7.90
CA TYR A 193 -5.76 -12.41 8.39
C TYR A 193 -5.71 -12.02 9.87
N LEU A 194 -6.86 -11.84 10.53
CA LEU A 194 -6.90 -11.44 11.94
C LEU A 194 -7.49 -12.50 12.87
N ASP A 195 -8.40 -13.35 12.39
CA ASP A 195 -9.02 -14.38 13.22
C ASP A 195 -8.08 -15.60 13.35
N ALA A 196 -7.62 -15.88 14.55
CA ALA A 196 -6.70 -16.99 14.82
C ALA A 196 -7.25 -18.37 14.45
N ARG A 197 -8.54 -18.49 14.16
CA ARG A 197 -9.14 -19.72 13.62
C ARG A 197 -8.80 -19.96 12.15
N GLU A 198 -8.46 -18.92 11.42
CA GLU A 198 -8.08 -18.97 10.01
C GLU A 198 -6.59 -19.31 9.84
N ALA A 199 -6.28 -20.18 8.87
CA ALA A 199 -4.92 -20.62 8.62
C ALA A 199 -3.95 -19.48 8.27
N PRO A 200 -4.31 -18.49 7.41
CA PRO A 200 -3.41 -17.36 7.13
C PRO A 200 -3.10 -16.49 8.36
N ALA A 201 -4.09 -16.30 9.26
CA ALA A 201 -3.87 -15.56 10.49
C ALA A 201 -2.92 -16.32 11.44
N ARG A 202 -3.02 -17.65 11.54
CA ARG A 202 -2.06 -18.45 12.31
C ARG A 202 -0.66 -18.39 11.72
N ALA A 203 -0.55 -18.53 10.42
CA ALA A 203 0.73 -18.47 9.72
C ALA A 203 1.51 -17.19 10.02
N TYR A 204 0.82 -16.07 10.28
CA TYR A 204 1.48 -14.84 10.71
C TYR A 204 2.21 -15.01 12.05
N PHE A 205 1.57 -15.59 13.05
CA PHE A 205 2.18 -15.81 14.36
C PHE A 205 3.31 -16.83 14.32
N ASP A 206 3.23 -17.81 13.41
CA ASP A 206 4.30 -18.79 13.20
C ASP A 206 5.52 -18.18 12.47
N ALA A 207 5.31 -17.16 11.63
CA ALA A 207 6.34 -16.55 10.81
C ALA A 207 7.08 -15.39 11.49
N VAL A 208 6.43 -14.66 12.41
CA VAL A 208 7.04 -13.48 13.05
C VAL A 208 8.17 -13.87 14.00
N PRO A 209 9.20 -13.01 14.19
CA PRO A 209 10.26 -13.27 15.14
C PRO A 209 9.73 -13.42 16.56
N LEU A 210 10.26 -14.38 17.31
CA LEU A 210 9.93 -14.59 18.74
C LEU A 210 10.12 -13.32 19.58
N SER A 211 11.09 -12.48 19.19
CA SER A 211 11.36 -11.20 19.85
C SER A 211 10.21 -10.19 19.77
N TRP A 212 9.24 -10.39 18.84
CA TRP A 212 8.05 -9.55 18.78
C TRP A 212 7.03 -9.91 19.87
N ALA A 213 7.19 -11.06 20.53
CA ALA A 213 6.31 -11.55 21.60
C ALA A 213 4.81 -11.49 21.25
N LEU A 214 4.46 -11.82 20.00
CA LEU A 214 3.08 -11.86 19.53
C LEU A 214 2.48 -13.25 19.73
N SER A 215 1.20 -13.30 20.07
CA SER A 215 0.46 -14.54 20.26
C SER A 215 -0.93 -14.43 19.63
N PRO A 216 -1.46 -15.52 19.04
CA PRO A 216 -2.82 -15.57 18.52
C PRO A 216 -3.89 -15.33 19.60
N ASP A 217 -3.60 -15.66 20.85
CA ASP A 217 -4.47 -15.43 22.01
C ASP A 217 -4.33 -14.04 22.62
N GLY A 218 -3.44 -13.21 22.04
CA GLY A 218 -3.21 -11.84 22.47
C GLY A 218 -4.43 -10.96 22.28
N ARG A 219 -4.59 -9.95 23.15
CA ARG A 219 -5.65 -8.95 22.97
C ARG A 219 -5.41 -8.17 21.68
N GLN A 220 -6.51 -7.86 20.98
CA GLN A 220 -6.42 -6.95 19.84
C GLN A 220 -5.79 -5.61 20.30
N PRO A 221 -4.84 -5.06 19.52
CA PRO A 221 -4.19 -3.81 19.87
C PRO A 221 -5.22 -2.67 19.90
N ARG A 222 -5.02 -1.72 20.80
CA ARG A 222 -5.78 -0.48 20.78
C ARG A 222 -5.29 0.39 19.63
N PRO A 223 -6.19 1.20 19.01
CA PRO A 223 -5.79 2.15 17.99
C PRO A 223 -4.62 3.03 18.43
N LEU A 224 -3.60 3.18 17.57
CA LEU A 224 -2.43 4.05 17.82
C LEU A 224 -2.85 5.51 17.96
N ILE A 225 -3.84 5.89 17.18
CA ILE A 225 -4.39 7.24 17.18
C ILE A 225 -5.88 7.20 16.85
N ASP A 226 -6.64 8.08 17.43
CA ASP A 226 -8.00 8.38 16.97
C ASP A 226 -7.97 8.93 15.55
N LEU A 227 -8.78 8.36 14.64
CA LEU A 227 -8.75 8.69 13.21
C LEU A 227 -9.08 10.17 12.93
N THR A 228 -9.95 10.78 13.74
CA THR A 228 -10.31 12.19 13.60
C THR A 228 -9.13 13.08 14.01
N LYS A 229 -8.46 12.74 15.12
CA LYS A 229 -7.26 13.43 15.59
C LYS A 229 -6.10 13.26 14.61
N GLY A 230 -5.89 12.04 14.10
CA GLY A 230 -4.88 11.75 13.08
C GLY A 230 -5.08 12.57 11.81
N ARG A 231 -6.33 12.63 11.34
CA ARG A 231 -6.69 13.47 10.19
C ARG A 231 -6.45 14.96 10.44
N ALA A 232 -6.88 15.47 11.59
CA ALA A 232 -6.69 16.88 11.95
C ALA A 232 -5.19 17.24 12.03
N ARG A 233 -4.38 16.37 12.64
CA ARG A 233 -2.92 16.52 12.72
C ARG A 233 -2.28 16.58 11.33
N ALA A 234 -2.68 15.69 10.43
CA ALA A 234 -2.16 15.67 9.07
C ALA A 234 -2.48 16.96 8.30
N LEU A 235 -3.72 17.47 8.42
CA LEU A 235 -4.13 18.70 7.75
C LEU A 235 -3.38 19.92 8.32
N ALA A 236 -3.23 20.01 9.64
CA ALA A 236 -2.47 21.09 10.28
C ALA A 236 -1.00 21.08 9.84
N ALA A 237 -0.35 19.93 9.78
CA ALA A 237 1.01 19.78 9.26
C ALA A 237 1.12 20.26 7.79
N TYR A 238 0.12 19.96 6.97
CA TYR A 238 0.09 20.41 5.58
C TYR A 238 -0.07 21.92 5.43
N GLU A 239 -0.95 22.53 6.23
CA GLU A 239 -1.13 24.00 6.25
C GLU A 239 0.14 24.71 6.71
N GLN A 240 0.77 24.22 7.76
CA GLN A 240 2.05 24.74 8.25
C GLN A 240 3.13 24.68 7.17
N ALA A 241 3.27 23.54 6.49
CA ALA A 241 4.24 23.38 5.40
C ALA A 241 3.95 24.29 4.18
N ARG A 242 2.68 24.66 3.96
CA ARG A 242 2.29 25.62 2.91
C ARG A 242 2.61 27.05 3.28
N SER A 243 2.39 27.42 4.53
CA SER A 243 2.57 28.82 5.01
C SER A 243 4.03 29.18 5.17
N GLY A 244 4.92 28.21 5.27
CA GLY A 244 6.39 28.40 5.33
C GLY A 244 7.09 28.43 3.96
N ARG A 245 6.33 28.38 2.87
CA ARG A 245 6.81 28.48 1.47
C ARG A 245 6.55 29.86 0.92
#